data_9504c999efb51ef80c10be02c15de378
#
_entry.id   9504c999efb51ef80c10be02c15de378
#
_cell.length_a   1.000
_cell.length_b   1.000
_cell.length_c   1.000
_cell.angle_alpha   90.00
_cell.angle_beta   90.00
_cell.angle_gamma   90.00
#
_symmetry.space_group_name_H-M   'P 1'
#
loop_
_entity.id
_entity.type
_entity.pdbx_description
1 polymer ?
#
loop_
_entity_poly.entity_id
_entity_poly.type
_entity_poly.pdbx_seq_one_letter_code
_entity_poly.pdbx_strand_id
1 'polypeptide(L)'
;GDSFKVSAEFEKENFRGYQFDNLYEFEVGYRNQINAKLMHYSELQSREIIIRNIDLPKNSNFYQVKSYVEYKISDKSNFSIGISYEKAEDNYDGILLRAGINNSFNSKLTMRTKIQYNDFSNSWFIEPMITYQPNAFSALYFGVNDLLETEDSMFSSLTESKRQLFIKFQYLF
;
A
#
# COMPACT_ATOMS: atom_id res chain seq x y z
N GLY A 1 22.58 -5.13 3.05
CA GLY A 1 23.05 -5.65 1.78
C GLY A 1 21.96 -5.60 0.72
N ASP A 2 22.36 -5.86 -0.49
CA ASP A 2 21.46 -5.89 -1.63
C ASP A 2 20.81 -7.27 -1.72
N SER A 3 19.56 -7.31 -2.17
CA SER A 3 18.88 -8.57 -2.48
C SER A 3 18.10 -8.42 -3.79
N PHE A 4 18.09 -9.51 -4.54
CA PHE A 4 17.37 -9.64 -5.80
C PHE A 4 16.39 -10.82 -5.70
N LYS A 5 15.15 -10.61 -6.12
CA LYS A 5 14.10 -11.64 -6.17
C LYS A 5 13.66 -11.81 -7.61
N VAL A 6 13.51 -13.05 -8.04
CA VAL A 6 12.82 -13.42 -9.28
C VAL A 6 11.87 -14.54 -8.94
N SER A 7 10.62 -14.43 -9.34
CA SER A 7 9.64 -15.50 -9.25
C SER A 7 8.85 -15.64 -10.55
N ALA A 8 8.46 -16.88 -10.83
CA ALA A 8 7.57 -17.22 -11.93
C ALA A 8 6.59 -18.27 -11.42
N GLU A 9 5.30 -17.98 -11.56
CA GLU A 9 4.22 -18.88 -11.13
C GLU A 9 3.29 -19.12 -12.31
N PHE A 10 2.70 -20.33 -12.36
CA PHE A 10 1.71 -20.69 -13.35
C PHE A 10 0.55 -21.36 -12.65
N GLU A 11 -0.64 -20.88 -12.90
CA GLU A 11 -1.85 -21.31 -12.23
C GLU A 11 -2.94 -21.71 -13.21
N LYS A 12 -3.94 -22.44 -12.68
CA LYS A 12 -5.21 -22.73 -13.35
C LYS A 12 -6.33 -22.37 -12.41
N GLU A 13 -7.33 -21.68 -12.94
CA GLU A 13 -8.50 -21.31 -12.15
C GLU A 13 -9.80 -21.70 -12.86
N ASN A 14 -10.79 -22.11 -12.10
CA ASN A 14 -12.17 -22.28 -12.57
C ASN A 14 -13.05 -21.23 -11.90
N PHE A 15 -13.68 -20.38 -12.70
CA PHE A 15 -14.57 -19.34 -12.19
C PHE A 15 -15.88 -19.36 -12.95
N ARG A 16 -17.00 -19.56 -12.26
CA ARG A 16 -18.35 -19.65 -12.82
C ARG A 16 -18.50 -20.67 -13.96
N GLY A 17 -17.77 -21.79 -13.91
CA GLY A 17 -17.76 -22.81 -14.96
C GLY A 17 -16.86 -22.53 -16.15
N TYR A 18 -16.18 -21.39 -16.18
CA TYR A 18 -15.13 -21.07 -17.16
C TYR A 18 -13.78 -21.54 -16.62
N GLN A 19 -13.05 -22.27 -17.43
CA GLN A 19 -11.70 -22.74 -17.11
C GLN A 19 -10.67 -21.79 -17.71
N PHE A 20 -9.76 -21.29 -16.86
CA PHE A 20 -8.64 -20.44 -17.24
C PHE A 20 -7.37 -21.22 -16.99
N ASP A 21 -6.74 -21.65 -18.09
CA ASP A 21 -5.48 -22.41 -18.05
C ASP A 21 -4.32 -21.48 -18.33
N ASN A 22 -3.17 -21.80 -17.75
CA ASN A 22 -1.89 -21.10 -17.98
C ASN A 22 -1.86 -19.63 -17.54
N LEU A 23 -2.63 -19.26 -16.50
CA LEU A 23 -2.42 -17.98 -15.87
C LEU A 23 -1.00 -17.90 -15.36
N TYR A 24 -0.29 -16.83 -15.68
CA TYR A 24 1.10 -16.65 -15.30
C TYR A 24 1.28 -15.44 -14.41
N GLU A 25 2.32 -15.49 -13.57
CA GLU A 25 2.83 -14.35 -12.83
C GLU A 25 4.36 -14.35 -12.88
N PHE A 26 4.94 -13.25 -13.30
CA PHE A 26 6.38 -12.97 -13.25
C PHE A 26 6.64 -11.76 -12.37
N GLU A 27 7.57 -11.88 -11.46
CA GLU A 27 7.96 -10.80 -10.56
C GLU A 27 9.49 -10.68 -10.53
N VAL A 28 9.98 -9.46 -10.61
CA VAL A 28 11.38 -9.10 -10.39
C VAL A 28 11.44 -8.00 -9.36
N GLY A 29 12.09 -8.27 -8.24
CA GLY A 29 12.28 -7.34 -7.13
C GLY A 29 13.75 -7.07 -6.87
N TYR A 30 14.08 -5.82 -6.57
CA TYR A 30 15.40 -5.40 -6.13
C TYR A 30 15.30 -4.55 -4.88
N ARG A 31 16.03 -4.93 -3.85
CA ARG A 31 16.19 -4.16 -2.61
C ARG A 31 17.64 -3.77 -2.45
N ASN A 32 17.88 -2.51 -2.17
CA ASN A 32 19.19 -1.95 -1.93
C ASN A 32 19.23 -1.19 -0.61
N GLN A 33 20.14 -1.57 0.27
CA GLN A 33 20.50 -0.80 1.45
C GLN A 33 21.62 0.16 1.10
N ILE A 34 21.27 1.36 0.62
CA ILE A 34 22.23 2.37 0.12
C ILE A 34 23.20 2.78 1.22
N ASN A 35 22.68 2.94 2.45
CA ASN A 35 23.49 3.19 3.64
C ASN A 35 22.68 2.81 4.90
N ALA A 36 23.23 3.03 6.09
CA ALA A 36 22.58 2.70 7.36
C ALA A 36 21.21 3.39 7.59
N LYS A 37 20.90 4.44 6.83
CA LYS A 37 19.66 5.22 6.97
C LYS A 37 18.74 5.15 5.77
N LEU A 38 19.20 4.72 4.61
CA LEU A 38 18.45 4.80 3.36
C LEU A 38 18.35 3.43 2.72
N MET A 39 17.12 2.96 2.56
CA MET A 39 16.77 1.74 1.86
C MET A 39 15.87 2.08 0.67
N HIS A 40 16.11 1.42 -0.45
CA HIS A 40 15.28 1.47 -1.65
C HIS A 40 14.81 0.06 -2.01
N TYR A 41 13.59 -0.03 -2.51
CA TYR A 41 13.01 -1.24 -3.09
C TYR A 41 12.29 -0.90 -4.38
N SER A 42 12.48 -1.72 -5.41
CA SER A 42 11.70 -1.65 -6.66
C SER A 42 11.23 -3.04 -7.06
N GLU A 43 10.06 -3.09 -7.68
CA GLU A 43 9.44 -4.34 -8.14
C GLU A 43 8.76 -4.11 -9.48
N LEU A 44 8.93 -5.06 -10.37
CA LEU A 44 8.20 -5.18 -11.62
C LEU A 44 7.40 -6.49 -11.59
N GLN A 45 6.12 -6.41 -11.88
CA GLN A 45 5.25 -7.57 -11.96
C GLN A 45 4.50 -7.56 -13.29
N SER A 46 4.41 -8.73 -13.91
CA SER A 46 3.55 -8.99 -15.07
C SER A 46 2.79 -10.28 -14.80
N ARG A 47 1.48 -10.24 -14.88
CA ARG A 47 0.63 -11.41 -14.66
C ARG A 47 -0.63 -11.37 -15.51
N GLU A 48 -1.23 -12.52 -15.69
CA GLU A 48 -2.57 -12.65 -16.23
C GLU A 48 -3.59 -12.66 -15.10
N ILE A 49 -4.63 -11.84 -15.21
CA ILE A 49 -5.73 -11.76 -14.23
C ILE A 49 -7.05 -12.10 -14.90
N ILE A 50 -8.04 -12.53 -14.11
CA ILE A 50 -9.40 -12.76 -14.58
C ILE A 50 -10.26 -11.54 -14.23
N ILE A 51 -10.79 -10.87 -15.23
CA ILE A 51 -11.80 -9.82 -15.06
C ILE A 51 -13.13 -10.49 -14.74
N ARG A 52 -13.60 -10.34 -13.49
CA ARG A 52 -14.76 -11.06 -12.93
C ARG A 52 -16.05 -10.26 -12.85
N ASN A 53 -15.96 -8.93 -13.02
CA ASN A 53 -17.08 -7.99 -12.90
C ASN A 53 -17.83 -7.72 -14.20
N ILE A 54 -17.68 -8.59 -15.18
CA ILE A 54 -18.34 -8.56 -16.47
C ILE A 54 -19.16 -9.84 -16.68
N ASP A 55 -20.12 -9.81 -17.61
CA ASP A 55 -21.03 -10.95 -17.87
C ASP A 55 -20.28 -12.22 -18.26
N LEU A 56 -19.26 -12.09 -19.10
CA LEU A 56 -18.39 -13.19 -19.54
C LEU A 56 -16.97 -12.94 -19.00
N PRO A 57 -16.54 -13.67 -17.95
CA PRO A 57 -15.19 -13.55 -17.41
C PRO A 57 -14.15 -13.76 -18.51
N LYS A 58 -13.15 -12.90 -18.55
CA LYS A 58 -12.04 -12.99 -19.52
C LYS A 58 -10.68 -12.75 -18.89
N ASN A 59 -9.63 -13.29 -19.50
CA ASN A 59 -8.26 -12.98 -19.15
C ASN A 59 -7.90 -11.54 -19.56
N SER A 60 -7.03 -10.94 -18.78
CA SER A 60 -6.41 -9.65 -19.08
C SER A 60 -4.99 -9.61 -18.54
N ASN A 61 -4.08 -9.00 -19.28
CA ASN A 61 -2.74 -8.77 -18.80
C ASN A 61 -2.74 -7.66 -17.76
N PHE A 62 -2.01 -7.89 -16.66
CA PHE A 62 -1.78 -6.95 -15.59
C PHE A 62 -0.30 -6.66 -15.47
N TYR A 63 0.03 -5.39 -15.39
CA TYR A 63 1.39 -4.89 -15.19
C TYR A 63 1.44 -4.00 -13.97
N GLN A 64 2.48 -4.15 -13.17
CA GLN A 64 2.71 -3.30 -12.03
C GLN A 64 4.19 -2.93 -11.92
N VAL A 65 4.44 -1.66 -11.64
CA VAL A 65 5.76 -1.11 -11.31
C VAL A 65 5.66 -0.45 -9.96
N LYS A 66 6.47 -0.90 -9.00
CA LYS A 66 6.55 -0.29 -7.67
C LYS A 66 7.94 0.25 -7.40
N SER A 67 8.00 1.37 -6.72
CA SER A 67 9.23 1.88 -6.11
C SER A 67 8.92 2.42 -4.72
N TYR A 68 9.79 2.13 -3.78
CA TYR A 68 9.62 2.49 -2.38
C TYR A 68 10.96 2.90 -1.80
N VAL A 69 10.97 3.98 -1.06
CA VAL A 69 12.13 4.49 -0.35
C VAL A 69 11.79 4.63 1.13
N GLU A 70 12.67 4.16 1.98
CA GLU A 70 12.60 4.39 3.42
C GLU A 70 13.85 5.13 3.89
N TYR A 71 13.65 6.19 4.65
CA TYR A 71 14.71 6.98 5.25
C TYR A 71 14.58 7.03 6.76
N LYS A 72 15.60 6.53 7.45
CA LYS A 72 15.72 6.57 8.91
C LYS A 72 16.26 7.93 9.33
N ILE A 73 15.35 8.81 9.76
CA ILE A 73 15.72 10.17 10.23
C ILE A 73 16.57 10.07 11.49
N SER A 74 16.12 9.20 12.42
CA SER A 74 16.81 8.88 13.69
C SER A 74 16.48 7.45 14.10
N ASP A 75 17.01 6.98 15.26
CA ASP A 75 16.63 5.67 15.81
C ASP A 75 15.16 5.58 16.24
N LYS A 76 14.48 6.72 16.36
CA LYS A 76 13.08 6.83 16.79
C LYS A 76 12.14 7.28 15.69
N SER A 77 12.67 7.65 14.52
CA SER A 77 11.86 8.24 13.46
C SER A 77 12.28 7.71 12.11
N ASN A 78 11.32 7.27 11.32
CA ASN A 78 11.51 6.96 9.91
C ASN A 78 10.43 7.61 9.05
N PHE A 79 10.78 7.89 7.83
CA PHE A 79 9.91 8.38 6.77
C PHE A 79 9.95 7.38 5.61
N SER A 80 8.84 7.20 4.95
CA SER A 80 8.75 6.37 3.76
C SER A 80 7.93 7.04 2.68
N ILE A 81 8.29 6.79 1.43
CA ILE A 81 7.52 7.19 0.27
C ILE A 81 7.55 6.07 -0.76
N GLY A 82 6.42 5.83 -1.41
CA GLY A 82 6.30 4.82 -2.45
C GLY A 82 5.33 5.25 -3.54
N ILE A 83 5.61 4.78 -4.73
CA ILE A 83 4.76 4.91 -5.90
C ILE A 83 4.52 3.52 -6.47
N SER A 84 3.29 3.25 -6.89
CA SER A 84 2.93 2.08 -7.68
C SER A 84 2.13 2.55 -8.89
N TYR A 85 2.54 2.17 -10.09
CA TYR A 85 1.73 2.24 -11.29
C TYR A 85 1.17 0.86 -11.57
N GLU A 86 -0.13 0.77 -11.84
CA GLU A 86 -0.84 -0.47 -12.13
C GLU A 86 -1.65 -0.29 -13.42
N LYS A 87 -1.62 -1.32 -14.27
CA LYS A 87 -2.40 -1.36 -15.50
C LYS A 87 -2.96 -2.76 -15.70
N ALA A 88 -4.28 -2.86 -15.82
CA ALA A 88 -4.98 -4.03 -16.33
C ALA A 88 -5.51 -3.69 -17.73
N GLU A 89 -5.03 -4.38 -18.76
CA GLU A 89 -5.46 -4.14 -20.13
C GLU A 89 -6.99 -4.22 -20.24
N ASP A 90 -7.59 -3.31 -20.98
CA ASP A 90 -9.05 -3.21 -21.19
C ASP A 90 -9.88 -2.96 -19.92
N ASN A 91 -9.27 -2.63 -18.77
CA ASN A 91 -10.00 -2.44 -17.53
C ASN A 91 -9.67 -1.13 -16.83
N TYR A 92 -8.42 -0.94 -16.40
CA TYR A 92 -7.99 0.28 -15.73
C TYR A 92 -6.47 0.49 -15.82
N ASP A 93 -6.06 1.71 -15.63
CA ASP A 93 -4.68 2.08 -15.30
C ASP A 93 -4.69 3.25 -14.30
N GLY A 94 -3.65 3.35 -13.49
CA GLY A 94 -3.55 4.43 -12.51
C GLY A 94 -2.36 4.31 -11.57
N ILE A 95 -2.23 5.31 -10.73
CA ILE A 95 -1.12 5.49 -9.79
C ILE A 95 -1.63 5.43 -8.35
N LEU A 96 -0.86 4.75 -7.50
CA LEU A 96 -0.98 4.80 -6.06
C LEU A 96 0.27 5.46 -5.49
N LEU A 97 0.11 6.61 -4.83
CA LEU A 97 1.17 7.22 -4.05
C LEU A 97 0.95 6.94 -2.57
N ARG A 98 2.02 6.59 -1.87
CA ARG A 98 1.99 6.35 -0.43
C ARG A 98 3.12 7.09 0.25
N ALA A 99 2.82 7.73 1.37
CA ALA A 99 3.82 8.28 2.26
C ALA A 99 3.52 7.83 3.70
N GLY A 100 4.55 7.70 4.50
CA GLY A 100 4.42 7.31 5.89
C GLY A 100 5.48 7.95 6.76
N ILE A 101 5.09 8.30 7.96
CA ILE A 101 6.02 8.71 9.00
C ILE A 101 5.69 7.94 10.27
N ASN A 102 6.73 7.37 10.90
CA ASN A 102 6.63 6.76 12.21
C ASN A 102 7.58 7.51 13.15
N ASN A 103 7.09 7.85 14.33
CA ASN A 103 7.87 8.55 15.33
C ASN A 103 7.61 7.95 16.71
N SER A 104 8.67 7.48 17.39
CA SER A 104 8.63 7.01 18.76
C SER A 104 9.12 8.11 19.70
N PHE A 105 8.20 8.83 20.35
CA PHE A 105 8.57 9.89 21.30
C PHE A 105 9.33 9.34 22.51
N ASN A 106 8.89 8.17 22.97
CA ASN A 106 9.54 7.39 24.02
C ASN A 106 9.13 5.91 23.90
N SER A 107 9.54 5.06 24.85
CA SER A 107 9.23 3.62 24.86
C SER A 107 7.73 3.28 24.97
N LYS A 108 6.88 4.25 25.33
CA LYS A 108 5.46 4.04 25.56
C LYS A 108 4.56 4.78 24.57
N LEU A 109 5.07 5.81 23.90
CA LEU A 109 4.28 6.67 23.03
C LEU A 109 4.87 6.71 21.63
N THR A 110 4.07 6.28 20.66
CA THR A 110 4.42 6.32 19.24
C THR A 110 3.33 7.01 18.44
N MET A 111 3.71 7.63 17.34
CA MET A 111 2.81 8.17 16.34
C MET A 111 3.16 7.59 14.97
N ARG A 112 2.14 7.20 14.24
CA ARG A 112 2.24 6.80 12.84
C ARG A 112 1.24 7.61 12.02
N THR A 113 1.68 8.14 10.90
CA THR A 113 0.79 8.75 9.92
C THR A 113 1.01 8.07 8.57
N LYS A 114 -0.06 7.65 7.94
CA LYS A 114 -0.07 7.18 6.55
C LYS A 114 -0.86 8.16 5.70
N ILE A 115 -0.36 8.42 4.51
CA ILE A 115 -1.03 9.23 3.49
C ILE A 115 -1.00 8.42 2.21
N GLN A 116 -2.12 8.28 1.55
CA GLN A 116 -2.22 7.59 0.27
C GLN A 116 -3.08 8.41 -0.68
N TYR A 117 -2.60 8.60 -1.89
CA TYR A 117 -3.40 9.02 -3.04
C TYR A 117 -3.72 7.82 -3.90
N ASN A 118 -4.96 7.71 -4.31
CA ASN A 118 -5.46 6.68 -5.20
C ASN A 118 -6.07 7.33 -6.45
N ASP A 119 -5.38 7.20 -7.58
CA ASP A 119 -5.78 7.73 -8.87
C ASP A 119 -7.05 7.05 -9.42
N PHE A 120 -7.25 5.77 -9.12
CA PHE A 120 -8.44 5.04 -9.57
C PHE A 120 -9.76 5.57 -8.99
N SER A 121 -9.71 6.17 -7.81
CA SER A 121 -10.86 6.74 -7.11
C SER A 121 -10.76 8.25 -6.90
N ASN A 122 -9.72 8.88 -7.46
CA ASN A 122 -9.42 10.30 -7.26
C ASN A 122 -9.52 10.72 -5.79
N SER A 123 -8.89 9.95 -4.91
CA SER A 123 -9.06 10.13 -3.48
C SER A 123 -7.75 10.11 -2.69
N TRP A 124 -7.73 10.90 -1.62
CA TRP A 124 -6.72 10.87 -0.60
C TRP A 124 -7.23 10.15 0.64
N PHE A 125 -6.41 9.31 1.20
CA PHE A 125 -6.62 8.66 2.49
C PHE A 125 -5.53 9.10 3.45
N ILE A 126 -5.93 9.64 4.61
CA ILE A 126 -5.01 10.15 5.62
C ILE A 126 -5.35 9.46 6.95
N GLU A 127 -4.38 8.76 7.53
CA GLU A 127 -4.53 7.96 8.74
C GLU A 127 -3.44 8.32 9.77
N PRO A 128 -3.59 9.40 10.55
CA PRO A 128 -2.79 9.62 11.75
C PRO A 128 -3.27 8.71 12.89
N MET A 129 -2.33 8.08 13.58
CA MET A 129 -2.59 7.22 14.73
C MET A 129 -1.54 7.43 15.81
N ILE A 130 -2.01 7.59 17.05
CA ILE A 130 -1.21 7.62 18.26
C ILE A 130 -1.43 6.31 19.01
N THR A 131 -0.34 5.69 19.44
CA THR A 131 -0.37 4.49 20.27
C THR A 131 0.30 4.81 21.62
N TYR A 132 -0.41 4.57 22.70
CA TYR A 132 0.13 4.64 24.05
C TYR A 132 0.15 3.25 24.67
N GLN A 133 1.34 2.75 25.00
CA GLN A 133 1.58 1.43 25.57
C GLN A 133 2.25 1.58 26.95
N PRO A 134 1.46 1.70 28.03
CA PRO A 134 2.00 1.91 29.38
C PRO A 134 2.84 0.74 29.88
N ASN A 135 2.52 -0.49 29.45
CA ASN A 135 3.22 -1.73 29.81
C ASN A 135 3.10 -2.75 28.65
N ALA A 136 3.73 -3.93 28.80
CA ALA A 136 3.75 -4.97 27.77
C ALA A 136 2.37 -5.58 27.46
N PHE A 137 1.38 -5.44 28.36
CA PHE A 137 0.08 -6.09 28.27
C PHE A 137 -1.05 -5.15 27.83
N SER A 138 -0.80 -3.84 27.82
CA SER A 138 -1.85 -2.84 27.56
C SER A 138 -1.44 -1.87 26.46
N ALA A 139 -2.35 -1.61 25.54
CA ALA A 139 -2.17 -0.58 24.52
C ALA A 139 -3.47 0.20 24.29
N LEU A 140 -3.35 1.51 24.17
CA LEU A 140 -4.42 2.42 23.79
C LEU A 140 -4.06 3.03 22.43
N TYR A 141 -4.99 2.93 21.48
CA TYR A 141 -4.88 3.50 20.16
C TYR A 141 -5.90 4.61 19.99
N PHE A 142 -5.46 5.73 19.48
CA PHE A 142 -6.31 6.84 19.06
C PHE A 142 -5.94 7.21 17.64
N GLY A 143 -6.92 7.26 16.76
CA GLY A 143 -6.66 7.55 15.35
C GLY A 143 -7.83 8.20 14.64
N VAL A 144 -7.51 8.71 13.46
CA VAL A 144 -8.45 9.32 12.53
C VAL A 144 -8.22 8.66 11.16
N ASN A 145 -9.31 8.38 10.46
CA ASN A 145 -9.30 8.02 9.05
C ASN A 145 -10.06 9.10 8.30
N ASP A 146 -9.37 9.85 7.47
CA ASP A 146 -9.98 10.85 6.59
C ASP A 146 -9.91 10.34 5.15
N LEU A 147 -11.05 10.32 4.48
CA LEU A 147 -11.17 10.12 3.04
C LEU A 147 -11.56 11.46 2.42
N LEU A 148 -10.69 11.96 1.55
CA LEU A 148 -10.91 13.21 0.81
C LEU A 148 -10.99 12.86 -0.68
N GLU A 149 -12.00 13.34 -1.36
CA GLU A 149 -12.18 13.17 -2.80
C GLU A 149 -11.73 14.39 -3.56
N THR A 150 -11.18 14.19 -4.76
CA THR A 150 -10.78 15.25 -5.68
C THR A 150 -11.65 15.17 -6.94
N GLU A 151 -12.04 16.31 -7.52
CA GLU A 151 -12.93 16.31 -8.70
C GLU A 151 -12.20 15.91 -9.99
N ASP A 152 -11.02 16.48 -10.27
CA ASP A 152 -10.38 16.31 -11.58
C ASP A 152 -8.90 15.89 -11.53
N SER A 153 -8.20 16.11 -10.44
CA SER A 153 -6.77 15.81 -10.34
C SER A 153 -6.29 15.70 -8.89
N MET A 154 -5.11 15.12 -8.70
CA MET A 154 -4.46 14.93 -7.40
C MET A 154 -4.47 16.18 -6.50
N PHE A 155 -4.41 17.38 -7.08
CA PHE A 155 -4.30 18.65 -6.36
C PHE A 155 -5.50 19.59 -6.60
N SER A 156 -6.59 19.11 -7.18
CA SER A 156 -7.83 19.88 -7.29
C SER A 156 -8.51 20.05 -5.94
N SER A 157 -9.60 20.78 -5.89
CA SER A 157 -10.36 21.03 -4.66
C SER A 157 -10.62 19.74 -3.87
N LEU A 158 -10.11 19.67 -2.64
CA LEU A 158 -10.31 18.54 -1.74
C LEU A 158 -11.66 18.71 -1.04
N THR A 159 -12.54 17.74 -1.22
CA THR A 159 -13.81 17.67 -0.50
C THR A 159 -13.76 16.52 0.50
N GLU A 160 -14.10 16.80 1.76
CA GLU A 160 -14.19 15.75 2.77
C GLU A 160 -15.37 14.82 2.45
N SER A 161 -15.07 13.56 2.11
CA SER A 161 -16.08 12.55 1.84
C SER A 161 -16.45 11.77 3.10
N LYS A 162 -15.47 11.42 3.92
CA LYS A 162 -15.71 10.63 5.14
C LYS A 162 -14.61 10.86 6.16
N ARG A 163 -15.02 11.15 7.41
CA ARG A 163 -14.12 11.15 8.57
C ARG A 163 -14.57 10.14 9.60
N GLN A 164 -13.63 9.35 10.11
CA GLN A 164 -13.87 8.40 11.17
C GLN A 164 -12.82 8.55 12.26
N LEU A 165 -13.29 8.84 13.49
CA LEU A 165 -12.48 8.79 14.70
C LEU A 165 -12.62 7.42 15.33
N PHE A 166 -11.51 6.87 15.84
CA PHE A 166 -11.57 5.63 16.58
C PHE A 166 -10.66 5.66 17.81
N ILE A 167 -11.10 4.96 18.85
CA ILE A 167 -10.33 4.66 20.05
C ILE A 167 -10.40 3.14 20.24
N LYS A 168 -9.26 2.50 20.41
CA LYS A 168 -9.18 1.08 20.69
C LYS A 168 -8.31 0.84 21.92
N PHE A 169 -8.82 0.08 22.88
CA PHE A 169 -8.05 -0.43 23.99
C PHE A 169 -7.80 -1.94 23.79
N GLN A 170 -6.57 -2.37 24.01
CA GLN A 170 -6.18 -3.78 23.95
C GLN A 170 -5.49 -4.15 25.26
N TYR A 171 -5.90 -5.29 25.82
CA TYR A 171 -5.30 -5.89 27.00
C TYR A 171 -5.05 -7.38 26.74
N LEU A 172 -3.86 -7.84 27.08
CA LEU A 172 -3.47 -9.25 27.02
C LEU A 172 -3.51 -9.80 28.45
N PHE A 173 -4.21 -10.92 28.66
CA PHE A 173 -4.30 -11.64 29.92
C PHE A 173 -3.15 -12.62 30.07
#